data_7e0b1c230b77e4c3eec41d6ac306b374
#
_entry.id   7e0b1c230b77e4c3eec41d6ac306b374
#
_cell.length_a   1.000
_cell.length_b   1.000
_cell.length_c   1.000
_cell.angle_alpha   90.00
_cell.angle_beta   90.00
_cell.angle_gamma   90.00
#
_symmetry.space_group_name_H-M   'P 1'
#
loop_
_entity.id
_entity.type
_entity.pdbx_description
1 polymer ?
#
loop_
_entity_poly.entity_id
_entity_poly.type
_entity_poly.pdbx_seq_one_letter_code
_entity_poly.pdbx_strand_id
1 'polypeptide(L)'
;MTSFGRSCRFQAMRRLLLFLSIFLLGSYLYSESPRDGPYETFYSNGQLKEKGAYKDGKRDGPWEQFHDAGQLKSKGNFNNGDGLLKWFDKEGQWLSTEKWAEGEDGERRLDEFDENEQLIQRTYLKDTQPLRTEWFDEDGNLTETEFY
;
A
#
# COMPACT_ATOMS: atom_id res chain seq x y z
N MET A 1 16.03 -46.06 41.83
CA MET A 1 14.61 -45.70 41.92
C MET A 1 14.57 -44.17 41.82
N THR A 2 14.18 -43.81 40.77
CA THR A 2 13.20 -43.04 40.04
C THR A 2 13.71 -41.64 39.62
N SER A 3 14.38 -41.62 38.47
CA SER A 3 14.73 -40.37 37.78
C SER A 3 13.92 -40.19 36.46
N PHE A 4 12.79 -40.84 36.28
CA PHE A 4 12.06 -40.88 34.99
C PHE A 4 10.91 -39.89 34.87
N GLY A 5 10.58 -39.11 35.90
CA GLY A 5 9.38 -38.27 35.93
C GLY A 5 9.56 -36.81 35.52
N ARG A 6 10.79 -36.28 35.42
CA ARG A 6 11.04 -34.85 35.18
C ARG A 6 11.23 -34.47 33.69
N SER A 7 11.69 -35.43 32.88
CA SER A 7 11.97 -35.14 31.46
C SER A 7 10.71 -35.01 30.61
N CYS A 8 9.65 -35.74 30.92
CA CYS A 8 8.42 -35.77 30.13
C CYS A 8 7.58 -34.46 30.31
N ARG A 9 7.57 -33.88 31.52
CA ARG A 9 6.86 -32.62 31.79
C ARG A 9 7.53 -31.41 31.13
N PHE A 10 8.85 -31.40 31.02
CA PHE A 10 9.59 -30.33 30.37
C PHE A 10 9.40 -30.35 28.84
N GLN A 11 9.32 -31.50 28.22
CA GLN A 11 9.06 -31.61 26.78
C GLN A 11 7.63 -31.25 26.42
N ALA A 12 6.64 -31.57 27.22
CA ALA A 12 5.25 -31.18 27.02
C ALA A 12 5.07 -29.65 27.14
N MET A 13 5.73 -29.04 28.11
CA MET A 13 5.70 -27.58 28.29
C MET A 13 6.39 -26.82 27.13
N ARG A 14 7.52 -27.30 26.61
CA ARG A 14 8.19 -26.72 25.44
C ARG A 14 7.34 -26.82 24.16
N ARG A 15 6.62 -27.93 23.97
CA ARG A 15 5.68 -28.10 22.86
C ARG A 15 4.49 -27.15 22.97
N LEU A 16 3.95 -26.96 24.16
CA LEU A 16 2.83 -26.04 24.42
C LEU A 16 3.24 -24.58 24.18
N LEU A 17 4.44 -24.18 24.59
CA LEU A 17 4.98 -22.83 24.35
C LEU A 17 5.27 -22.57 22.87
N LEU A 18 5.70 -23.58 22.10
CA LEU A 18 5.90 -23.48 20.66
C LEU A 18 4.57 -23.32 19.91
N PHE A 19 3.52 -24.04 20.32
CA PHE A 19 2.19 -23.87 19.73
C PHE A 19 1.57 -22.50 20.07
N LEU A 20 1.79 -21.99 21.30
CA LEU A 20 1.33 -20.65 21.67
C LEU A 20 2.05 -19.54 20.89
N SER A 21 3.37 -19.70 20.64
CA SER A 21 4.14 -18.73 19.87
C SER A 21 3.74 -18.72 18.38
N ILE A 22 3.44 -19.88 17.80
CA ILE A 22 2.94 -19.99 16.41
C ILE A 22 1.53 -19.39 16.30
N PHE A 23 0.67 -19.58 17.32
CA PHE A 23 -0.68 -19.00 17.31
C PHE A 23 -0.65 -17.47 17.48
N LEU A 24 0.26 -16.92 18.28
CA LEU A 24 0.46 -15.48 18.45
C LEU A 24 1.11 -14.84 17.22
N LEU A 25 2.02 -15.53 16.51
CA LEU A 25 2.61 -15.06 15.25
C LEU A 25 1.62 -15.15 14.09
N GLY A 26 0.73 -16.13 14.07
CA GLY A 26 -0.32 -16.28 13.06
C GLY A 26 -1.36 -15.14 13.07
N SER A 27 -1.61 -14.53 14.23
CA SER A 27 -2.53 -13.39 14.35
C SER A 27 -1.95 -12.06 13.89
N TYR A 28 -0.62 -11.94 13.78
CA TYR A 28 0.05 -10.73 13.29
C TYR A 28 0.15 -10.62 11.76
N LEU A 29 -0.14 -11.70 11.02
CA LEU A 29 0.00 -11.74 9.55
C LEU A 29 -1.34 -11.61 8.82
N TYR A 30 -2.45 -11.48 9.53
CA TYR A 30 -3.73 -11.20 8.90
C TYR A 30 -3.90 -9.68 8.79
N SER A 31 -3.30 -9.08 7.74
CA SER A 31 -3.73 -7.78 7.27
C SER A 31 -5.15 -7.97 6.74
N GLU A 32 -6.17 -7.65 7.56
CA GLU A 32 -7.55 -7.64 7.07
C GLU A 32 -7.60 -6.69 5.87
N SER A 33 -8.01 -7.22 4.73
CA SER A 33 -8.36 -6.38 3.58
C SER A 33 -9.38 -5.34 4.04
N PRO A 34 -9.29 -4.09 3.59
CA PRO A 34 -10.27 -3.08 3.95
C PRO A 34 -11.69 -3.61 3.68
N ARG A 35 -12.60 -3.35 4.61
CA ARG A 35 -14.01 -3.72 4.42
C ARG A 35 -14.60 -2.90 3.30
N ASP A 36 -15.45 -3.52 2.48
CA ASP A 36 -16.18 -2.82 1.44
C ASP A 36 -17.07 -1.71 2.00
N GLY A 37 -17.16 -0.62 1.27
CA GLY A 37 -17.96 0.53 1.60
C GLY A 37 -17.15 1.81 1.80
N PRO A 38 -17.79 2.86 2.34
CA PRO A 38 -17.14 4.15 2.60
C PRO A 38 -15.96 4.00 3.56
N TYR A 39 -14.90 4.73 3.28
CA TYR A 39 -13.66 4.74 4.05
C TYR A 39 -13.25 6.17 4.37
N GLU A 40 -12.95 6.42 5.64
CA GLU A 40 -12.43 7.70 6.12
C GLU A 40 -11.39 7.46 7.20
N THR A 41 -10.32 8.25 7.18
CA THR A 41 -9.34 8.32 8.26
C THR A 41 -9.09 9.76 8.66
N PHE A 42 -8.59 9.95 9.87
CA PHE A 42 -8.39 11.27 10.45
C PHE A 42 -6.96 11.38 11.01
N TYR A 43 -6.42 12.58 10.99
CA TYR A 43 -5.22 12.94 11.72
C TYR A 43 -5.48 12.97 13.23
N SER A 44 -4.41 12.97 14.03
CA SER A 44 -4.52 13.08 15.50
C SER A 44 -5.15 14.39 15.99
N ASN A 45 -5.14 15.43 15.15
CA ASN A 45 -5.83 16.71 15.42
C ASN A 45 -7.34 16.68 15.05
N GLY A 46 -7.87 15.54 14.62
CA GLY A 46 -9.27 15.35 14.24
C GLY A 46 -9.62 15.78 12.81
N GLN A 47 -8.67 16.31 12.05
CA GLN A 47 -8.93 16.67 10.65
C GLN A 47 -8.95 15.44 9.76
N LEU A 48 -9.79 15.47 8.72
CA LEU A 48 -9.89 14.42 7.72
C LEU A 48 -8.54 14.26 7.02
N LYS A 49 -8.04 13.03 6.98
CA LYS A 49 -6.78 12.67 6.33
C LYS A 49 -6.99 12.07 4.94
N GLU A 50 -7.99 11.19 4.85
CA GLU A 50 -8.27 10.45 3.62
C GLU A 50 -9.74 10.04 3.60
N LYS A 51 -10.37 10.08 2.44
CA LYS A 51 -11.71 9.51 2.22
C LYS A 51 -11.82 8.87 0.84
N GLY A 52 -12.67 7.85 0.74
CA GLY A 52 -12.95 7.12 -0.48
C GLY A 52 -13.91 5.97 -0.23
N ALA A 53 -13.84 4.95 -1.06
CA ALA A 53 -14.55 3.70 -0.86
C ALA A 53 -13.69 2.51 -1.27
N TYR A 54 -13.97 1.36 -0.67
CA TYR A 54 -13.44 0.06 -1.05
C TYR A 54 -14.54 -0.83 -1.61
N LYS A 55 -14.20 -1.63 -2.60
CA LYS A 55 -15.00 -2.70 -3.16
C LYS A 55 -14.08 -3.89 -3.44
N ASP A 56 -14.49 -5.08 -2.99
CA ASP A 56 -13.67 -6.32 -3.10
C ASP A 56 -12.23 -6.13 -2.58
N GLY A 57 -12.06 -5.32 -1.50
CA GLY A 57 -10.77 -5.00 -0.90
C GLY A 57 -9.89 -4.04 -1.69
N LYS A 58 -10.36 -3.49 -2.80
CA LYS A 58 -9.65 -2.54 -3.66
C LYS A 58 -10.31 -1.15 -3.60
N ARG A 59 -9.54 -0.08 -3.84
CA ARG A 59 -10.09 1.28 -3.97
C ARG A 59 -11.06 1.32 -5.14
N ASP A 60 -12.24 1.93 -4.94
CA ASP A 60 -13.28 2.07 -5.97
C ASP A 60 -14.00 3.40 -5.83
N GLY A 61 -14.20 4.10 -6.96
CA GLY A 61 -14.81 5.43 -6.98
C GLY A 61 -13.87 6.58 -6.60
N PRO A 62 -14.43 7.76 -6.27
CA PRO A 62 -13.67 8.94 -5.90
C PRO A 62 -12.80 8.73 -4.67
N TRP A 63 -11.57 9.24 -4.71
CA TRP A 63 -10.61 9.18 -3.62
C TRP A 63 -9.94 10.53 -3.39
N GLU A 64 -9.89 10.98 -2.14
CA GLU A 64 -9.28 12.24 -1.75
C GLU A 64 -8.40 12.08 -0.51
N GLN A 65 -7.28 12.77 -0.50
CA GLN A 65 -6.40 12.89 0.66
C GLN A 65 -6.19 14.37 0.99
N PHE A 66 -5.94 14.66 2.24
CA PHE A 66 -5.78 16.01 2.74
C PHE A 66 -4.47 16.15 3.53
N HIS A 67 -3.89 17.33 3.55
CA HIS A 67 -2.82 17.72 4.44
C HIS A 67 -3.37 17.84 5.88
N ASP A 68 -2.49 17.85 6.86
CA ASP A 68 -2.82 17.96 8.29
C ASP A 68 -3.49 19.29 8.69
N ALA A 69 -3.40 20.31 7.84
CA ALA A 69 -4.10 21.59 7.96
C ALA A 69 -5.40 21.65 7.14
N GLY A 70 -5.81 20.53 6.49
CA GLY A 70 -7.09 20.39 5.81
C GLY A 70 -7.11 20.72 4.32
N GLN A 71 -5.98 21.21 3.75
CA GLN A 71 -5.90 21.45 2.31
C GLN A 71 -5.89 20.12 1.53
N LEU A 72 -6.43 20.13 0.31
CA LEU A 72 -6.40 18.97 -0.57
C LEU A 72 -4.95 18.60 -0.89
N LYS A 73 -4.57 17.34 -0.62
CA LYS A 73 -3.25 16.78 -0.91
C LYS A 73 -3.27 15.94 -2.19
N SER A 74 -4.31 15.13 -2.38
CA SER A 74 -4.51 14.42 -3.63
C SER A 74 -5.98 14.18 -3.90
N LYS A 75 -6.33 14.03 -5.18
CA LYS A 75 -7.65 13.58 -5.61
C LYS A 75 -7.57 12.72 -6.85
N GLY A 76 -8.48 11.78 -6.97
CA GLY A 76 -8.56 10.90 -8.12
C GLY A 76 -9.80 10.05 -8.12
N ASN A 77 -9.80 9.09 -9.02
CA ASN A 77 -10.89 8.12 -9.15
C ASN A 77 -10.30 6.74 -9.46
N PHE A 78 -10.85 5.72 -8.81
CA PHE A 78 -10.42 4.34 -8.96
C PHE A 78 -11.56 3.48 -9.50
N ASN A 79 -11.20 2.44 -10.26
CA ASN A 79 -12.07 1.37 -10.69
C ASN A 79 -11.36 0.05 -10.40
N ASN A 80 -11.85 -0.70 -9.43
CA ASN A 80 -11.26 -1.98 -9.01
C ASN A 80 -9.75 -1.89 -8.68
N GLY A 81 -9.32 -0.80 -8.06
CA GLY A 81 -7.93 -0.54 -7.68
C GLY A 81 -7.08 0.15 -8.73
N ASP A 82 -7.49 0.16 -9.98
CA ASP A 82 -6.86 0.94 -11.04
C ASP A 82 -7.40 2.37 -11.02
N GLY A 83 -6.53 3.35 -11.21
CA GLY A 83 -6.98 4.73 -11.14
C GLY A 83 -5.88 5.75 -11.33
N LEU A 84 -6.27 7.00 -11.22
CA LEU A 84 -5.41 8.14 -11.41
C LEU A 84 -5.56 9.07 -10.21
N LEU A 85 -4.44 9.51 -9.63
CA LEU A 85 -4.36 10.50 -8.56
C LEU A 85 -3.57 11.71 -9.03
N LYS A 86 -4.13 12.91 -8.80
CA LYS A 86 -3.41 14.18 -8.94
C LYS A 86 -2.99 14.65 -7.56
N TRP A 87 -1.73 15.04 -7.43
CA TRP A 87 -1.13 15.49 -6.18
C TRP A 87 -0.93 17.01 -6.16
N PHE A 88 -1.09 17.61 -4.99
CA PHE A 88 -1.01 19.06 -4.77
C PHE A 88 -0.17 19.35 -3.53
N ASP A 89 0.56 20.46 -3.52
CA ASP A 89 1.24 20.98 -2.36
C ASP A 89 0.25 21.65 -1.38
N LYS A 90 0.78 22.21 -0.29
CA LYS A 90 -0.02 22.88 0.76
C LYS A 90 -0.62 24.21 0.26
N GLU A 91 -0.07 24.80 -0.75
CA GLU A 91 -0.52 26.00 -1.44
C GLU A 91 -1.59 25.71 -2.51
N GLY A 92 -1.87 24.41 -2.77
CA GLY A 92 -2.83 23.95 -3.75
C GLY A 92 -2.29 23.90 -5.19
N GLN A 93 -0.98 24.03 -5.35
CA GLN A 93 -0.34 23.91 -6.67
C GLN A 93 -0.21 22.42 -7.03
N TRP A 94 -0.43 22.11 -8.29
CA TRP A 94 -0.26 20.76 -8.80
C TRP A 94 1.22 20.35 -8.77
N LEU A 95 1.48 19.10 -8.32
CA LEU A 95 2.83 18.55 -8.21
C LEU A 95 3.07 17.43 -9.23
N SER A 96 2.18 16.45 -9.28
CA SER A 96 2.33 15.27 -10.12
C SER A 96 1.00 14.55 -10.36
N THR A 97 1.00 13.67 -11.33
CA THR A 97 -0.09 12.72 -11.56
C THR A 97 0.46 11.30 -11.48
N GLU A 98 -0.19 10.46 -10.71
CA GLU A 98 0.09 9.03 -10.60
C GLU A 98 -1.03 8.23 -11.25
N LYS A 99 -0.68 7.24 -12.04
CA LYS A 99 -1.62 6.26 -12.59
C LYS A 99 -1.28 4.87 -12.06
N TRP A 100 -2.22 4.28 -11.37
CA TRP A 100 -2.16 2.92 -10.87
C TRP A 100 -2.88 1.98 -11.83
N ALA A 101 -2.24 0.88 -12.21
CA ALA A 101 -2.83 -0.16 -13.05
C ALA A 101 -2.37 -1.54 -12.62
N GLU A 102 -3.20 -2.55 -12.85
CA GLU A 102 -2.81 -3.95 -12.71
C GLU A 102 -1.82 -4.31 -13.84
N GLY A 103 -0.69 -4.91 -13.49
CA GLY A 103 0.32 -5.40 -14.41
C GLY A 103 0.14 -6.89 -14.71
N GLU A 104 1.11 -7.48 -15.38
CA GLU A 104 1.16 -8.91 -15.64
C GLU A 104 1.54 -9.69 -14.36
N ASP A 105 1.10 -10.94 -14.23
CA ASP A 105 1.46 -11.87 -13.15
C ASP A 105 1.19 -11.35 -11.71
N GLY A 106 0.15 -10.51 -11.53
CA GLY A 106 -0.22 -9.94 -10.24
C GLY A 106 0.70 -8.81 -9.79
N GLU A 107 1.51 -8.28 -10.68
CA GLU A 107 2.23 -7.03 -10.46
C GLU A 107 1.27 -5.84 -10.48
N ARG A 108 1.67 -4.78 -9.82
CA ARG A 108 1.03 -3.46 -9.95
C ARG A 108 1.99 -2.50 -10.61
N ARG A 109 1.44 -1.63 -11.44
CA ARG A 109 2.19 -0.59 -12.13
C ARG A 109 1.78 0.78 -11.63
N LEU A 110 2.77 1.59 -11.29
CA LEU A 110 2.62 3.00 -10.96
C LEU A 110 3.36 3.82 -12.03
N ASP A 111 2.63 4.58 -12.82
CA ASP A 111 3.16 5.55 -13.78
C ASP A 111 3.03 6.96 -13.17
N GLU A 112 4.13 7.72 -13.18
CA GLU A 112 4.18 9.10 -12.73
C GLU A 112 4.42 10.03 -13.92
N PHE A 113 3.69 11.15 -13.97
CA PHE A 113 3.68 12.11 -15.06
C PHE A 113 4.04 13.51 -14.56
N ASP A 114 4.71 14.28 -15.41
CA ASP A 114 4.99 15.70 -15.20
C ASP A 114 3.78 16.59 -15.52
N GLU A 115 3.98 17.91 -15.46
CA GLU A 115 2.96 18.93 -15.71
C GLU A 115 2.47 18.98 -17.17
N ASN A 116 3.22 18.40 -18.10
CA ASN A 116 2.87 18.29 -19.52
C ASN A 116 2.21 16.95 -19.86
N GLU A 117 1.85 16.15 -18.83
CA GLU A 117 1.33 14.78 -18.98
C GLU A 117 2.33 13.82 -19.64
N GLN A 118 3.65 14.12 -19.55
CA GLN A 118 4.72 13.24 -20.01
C GLN A 118 5.09 12.24 -18.92
N LEU A 119 5.25 10.98 -19.29
CA LEU A 119 5.69 9.92 -18.39
C LEU A 119 7.16 10.18 -17.99
N ILE A 120 7.40 10.37 -16.69
CA ILE A 120 8.75 10.59 -16.14
C ILE A 120 9.30 9.36 -15.44
N GLN A 121 8.41 8.54 -14.85
CA GLN A 121 8.79 7.35 -14.10
C GLN A 121 7.72 6.28 -14.18
N ARG A 122 8.15 5.03 -14.18
CA ARG A 122 7.29 3.85 -14.06
C ARG A 122 7.87 2.87 -13.05
N THR A 123 7.11 2.54 -12.02
CA THR A 123 7.49 1.55 -11.00
C THR A 123 6.60 0.33 -11.08
N TYR A 124 7.21 -0.83 -11.06
CA TYR A 124 6.53 -2.12 -10.96
C TYR A 124 6.68 -2.65 -9.55
N LEU A 125 5.55 -3.06 -8.95
CA LEU A 125 5.48 -3.52 -7.56
C LEU A 125 4.83 -4.91 -7.49
N LYS A 126 5.28 -5.72 -6.55
CA LYS A 126 4.61 -6.96 -6.14
C LYS A 126 4.46 -6.97 -4.63
N ASP A 127 3.25 -7.22 -4.14
CA ASP A 127 2.95 -7.21 -2.70
C ASP A 127 3.45 -5.94 -1.98
N THR A 128 3.31 -4.76 -2.63
CA THR A 128 3.78 -3.44 -2.17
C THR A 128 5.30 -3.22 -2.18
N GLN A 129 6.09 -4.20 -2.59
CA GLN A 129 7.54 -4.07 -2.73
C GLN A 129 7.90 -3.70 -4.17
N PRO A 130 8.79 -2.71 -4.39
CA PRO A 130 9.26 -2.40 -5.74
C PRO A 130 10.09 -3.57 -6.27
N LEU A 131 9.89 -3.88 -7.55
CA LEU A 131 10.67 -4.85 -8.31
C LEU A 131 11.68 -4.16 -9.21
N ARG A 132 11.21 -3.13 -9.91
CA ARG A 132 12.02 -2.28 -10.77
C ARG A 132 11.38 -0.92 -10.96
N THR A 133 12.21 0.08 -11.26
CA THR A 133 11.79 1.42 -11.65
C THR A 133 12.49 1.80 -12.96
N GLU A 134 11.73 2.38 -13.86
CA GLU A 134 12.14 2.87 -15.16
C GLU A 134 11.98 4.39 -15.22
N TRP A 135 12.98 5.13 -15.72
CA TRP A 135 12.92 6.59 -15.91
C TRP A 135 12.93 6.94 -17.38
N PHE A 136 12.25 8.01 -17.72
CA PHE A 136 12.05 8.45 -19.10
C PHE A 136 12.49 9.92 -19.27
N ASP A 137 13.03 10.24 -20.44
CA ASP A 137 13.36 11.62 -20.83
C ASP A 137 12.14 12.37 -21.38
N GLU A 138 12.34 13.64 -21.74
CA GLU A 138 11.30 14.53 -22.31
C GLU A 138 10.74 14.02 -23.66
N ASP A 139 11.47 13.18 -24.38
CA ASP A 139 11.06 12.55 -25.62
C ASP A 139 10.31 11.20 -25.39
N GLY A 140 10.21 10.75 -24.13
CA GLY A 140 9.60 9.49 -23.75
C GLY A 140 10.49 8.25 -23.94
N ASN A 141 11.80 8.46 -24.15
CA ASN A 141 12.75 7.34 -24.23
C ASN A 141 13.15 6.88 -22.83
N LEU A 142 13.29 5.57 -22.66
CA LEU A 142 13.82 4.98 -21.43
C LEU A 142 15.29 5.38 -21.24
N THR A 143 15.61 5.99 -20.11
CA THR A 143 16.98 6.46 -19.78
C THR A 143 17.68 5.57 -18.79
N GLU A 144 16.93 4.99 -17.84
CA GLU A 144 17.49 4.19 -16.75
C GLU A 144 16.48 3.12 -16.30
N THR A 145 17.00 1.99 -15.79
CA THR A 145 16.22 0.96 -15.10
C THR A 145 16.98 0.51 -13.86
N GLU A 146 16.34 0.60 -12.71
CA GLU A 146 16.83 0.08 -11.44
C GLU A 146 16.03 -1.15 -11.02
N PHE A 147 16.70 -2.18 -10.49
CA PHE A 147 16.07 -3.41 -9.95
C PHE A 147 16.32 -3.49 -8.44
N TYR A 148 15.33 -3.99 -7.68
CA TYR A 148 15.35 -4.09 -6.21
C TYR A 148 15.34 -5.51 -5.71
#